data_05b007f7607f4caa19e0bc0a7e670cf3
#
_entry.id   05b007f7607f4caa19e0bc0a7e670cf3
#
_cell.length_a   1.000
_cell.length_b   1.000
_cell.length_c   1.000
_cell.angle_alpha   90.00
_cell.angle_beta   90.00
_cell.angle_gamma   90.00
#
_symmetry.space_group_name_H-M   'P 1'
#
loop_
_entity.id
_entity.type
_entity.pdbx_description
1 polymer ?
#
loop_
_entity_poly.entity_id
_entity_poly.type
_entity_poly.pdbx_seq_one_letter_code
_entity_poly.pdbx_strand_id
1 'polypeptide(L)'
;FMIFGFVLGNLIGGFLQDKTNPRLISFVGCFMFCLGIFLTALLTEKTVALIYLTYSGLGGLGCGFAYGCVLSCLQKWFPDNRGFASGLSVSAFGLSTVLFGPVAQTLLNRLGVPHTFMTLAGVFLLATMTACCFVRLPPRVQSVENQNKSAQLAEGLTPLQTMRLFPFWCIALSCFFINATWNIVVPVIKSLGMERGLSESIAVLAVSITGVANAAGRLGMATASDKIGRTNTIIFLAALTAVCAVALIW
;
A
#
# COMPACT_ATOMS: atom_id res chain seq x y z
N PHE A 1 5.47 -4.50 -12.54
CA PHE A 1 4.20 -5.15 -12.89
C PHE A 1 3.23 -5.22 -11.69
N MET A 2 3.68 -5.64 -10.49
CA MET A 2 2.81 -5.70 -9.30
C MET A 2 2.15 -4.35 -8.96
N ILE A 3 2.89 -3.24 -9.05
CA ILE A 3 2.35 -1.89 -8.84
C ILE A 3 1.24 -1.55 -9.84
N PHE A 4 1.39 -1.98 -11.10
CA PHE A 4 0.35 -1.79 -12.12
C PHE A 4 -0.92 -2.56 -11.78
N GLY A 5 -0.80 -3.84 -11.39
CA GLY A 5 -1.91 -4.64 -10.90
C GLY A 5 -2.59 -3.98 -9.68
N PHE A 6 -1.79 -3.47 -8.73
CA PHE A 6 -2.28 -2.76 -7.54
C PHE A 6 -3.10 -1.51 -7.91
N VAL A 7 -2.60 -0.69 -8.84
CA VAL A 7 -3.32 0.53 -9.28
C VAL A 7 -4.64 0.18 -9.94
N LEU A 8 -4.64 -0.79 -10.87
CA LEU A 8 -5.88 -1.27 -11.50
C LEU A 8 -6.85 -1.84 -10.48
N GLY A 9 -6.36 -2.65 -9.54
CA GLY A 9 -7.16 -3.21 -8.46
C GLY A 9 -7.79 -2.13 -7.58
N ASN A 10 -7.04 -1.09 -7.24
CA ASN A 10 -7.52 0.02 -6.45
C ASN A 10 -8.63 0.82 -7.16
N LEU A 11 -8.45 1.08 -8.47
CA LEU A 11 -9.47 1.76 -9.29
C LEU A 11 -10.75 0.92 -9.40
N ILE A 12 -10.64 -0.34 -9.79
CA ILE A 12 -11.80 -1.23 -9.95
C ILE A 12 -12.46 -1.47 -8.59
N GLY A 13 -11.68 -1.73 -7.55
CA GLY A 13 -12.17 -1.94 -6.19
C GLY A 13 -12.92 -0.73 -5.65
N GLY A 14 -12.44 0.50 -5.94
CA GLY A 14 -13.11 1.74 -5.61
C GLY A 14 -14.51 1.83 -6.25
N PHE A 15 -14.62 1.57 -7.57
CA PHE A 15 -15.92 1.55 -8.24
C PHE A 15 -16.87 0.45 -7.73
N LEU A 16 -16.33 -0.73 -7.43
CA LEU A 16 -17.15 -1.83 -6.93
C LEU A 16 -17.67 -1.58 -5.53
N GLN A 17 -16.84 -0.99 -4.64
CA GLN A 17 -17.24 -0.73 -3.25
C GLN A 17 -18.38 0.29 -3.13
N ASP A 18 -18.49 1.24 -4.08
CA ASP A 18 -19.58 2.22 -4.11
C ASP A 18 -20.93 1.57 -4.46
N LYS A 19 -20.89 0.41 -5.13
CA LYS A 19 -22.08 -0.35 -5.53
C LYS A 19 -22.37 -1.56 -4.66
N THR A 20 -21.38 -2.04 -3.92
CA THR A 20 -21.43 -3.32 -3.18
C THR A 20 -20.96 -3.11 -1.75
N ASN A 21 -21.11 -4.12 -0.91
CA ASN A 21 -20.63 -4.08 0.45
C ASN A 21 -19.09 -4.10 0.50
N PRO A 22 -18.42 -3.10 1.12
CA PRO A 22 -16.95 -3.04 1.20
C PRO A 22 -16.32 -4.28 1.85
N ARG A 23 -17.04 -4.95 2.74
CA ARG A 23 -16.60 -6.21 3.34
C ARG A 23 -16.39 -7.30 2.29
N LEU A 24 -17.33 -7.44 1.35
CA LEU A 24 -17.24 -8.44 0.29
C LEU A 24 -16.07 -8.15 -0.64
N ILE A 25 -15.87 -6.89 -1.03
CA ILE A 25 -14.76 -6.49 -1.91
C ILE A 25 -13.41 -6.71 -1.23
N SER A 26 -13.27 -6.35 0.05
CA SER A 26 -12.07 -6.65 0.83
C SER A 26 -11.78 -8.14 0.90
N PHE A 27 -12.82 -8.97 1.12
CA PHE A 27 -12.71 -10.42 1.18
C PHE A 27 -12.22 -11.00 -0.15
N VAL A 28 -12.84 -10.60 -1.25
CA VAL A 28 -12.44 -11.03 -2.61
C VAL A 28 -11.00 -10.58 -2.90
N GLY A 29 -10.65 -9.34 -2.56
CA GLY A 29 -9.31 -8.81 -2.74
C GLY A 29 -8.25 -9.60 -1.97
N CYS A 30 -8.48 -9.86 -0.68
CA CYS A 30 -7.57 -10.66 0.13
C CYS A 30 -7.45 -12.10 -0.38
N PHE A 31 -8.54 -12.71 -0.81
CA PHE A 31 -8.52 -14.05 -1.38
C PHE A 31 -7.71 -14.10 -2.68
N MET A 32 -7.93 -13.15 -3.60
CA MET A 32 -7.15 -13.04 -4.85
C MET A 32 -5.65 -12.85 -4.57
N PHE A 33 -5.31 -12.01 -3.58
CA PHE A 33 -3.91 -11.80 -3.17
C PHE A 33 -3.26 -13.09 -2.70
N CYS A 34 -3.90 -13.80 -1.76
CA CYS A 34 -3.38 -15.06 -1.23
C CYS A 34 -3.31 -16.16 -2.30
N LEU A 35 -4.31 -16.23 -3.19
CA LEU A 35 -4.31 -17.15 -4.31
C LEU A 35 -3.16 -16.85 -5.28
N GLY A 36 -2.88 -15.58 -5.55
CA GLY A 36 -1.75 -15.16 -6.38
C GLY A 36 -0.41 -15.62 -5.81
N ILE A 37 -0.20 -15.48 -4.49
CA ILE A 37 0.99 -15.97 -3.79
C ILE A 37 1.07 -17.50 -3.86
N PHE A 38 -0.04 -18.18 -3.61
CA PHE A 38 -0.10 -19.64 -3.63
C PHE A 38 0.20 -20.20 -5.03
N LEU A 39 -0.39 -19.65 -6.07
CA LEU A 39 -0.10 -20.07 -7.44
C LEU A 39 1.35 -19.82 -7.85
N THR A 40 1.95 -18.75 -7.33
CA THR A 40 3.37 -18.48 -7.55
C THR A 40 4.27 -19.56 -6.95
N ALA A 41 3.88 -20.16 -5.82
CA ALA A 41 4.60 -21.27 -5.21
C ALA A 41 4.65 -22.54 -6.07
N LEU A 42 3.67 -22.72 -6.95
CA LEU A 42 3.56 -23.89 -7.85
C LEU A 42 4.34 -23.72 -9.16
N LEU A 43 4.95 -22.56 -9.40
CA LEU A 43 5.70 -22.29 -10.62
C LEU A 43 7.01 -23.07 -10.63
N THR A 44 7.33 -23.63 -11.79
CA THR A 44 8.58 -24.34 -12.06
C THR A 44 9.48 -23.47 -12.94
N GLU A 45 10.75 -23.76 -13.07
CA GLU A 45 11.70 -23.02 -13.91
C GLU A 45 11.19 -22.80 -15.37
N LYS A 46 10.46 -23.76 -15.91
CA LYS A 46 9.86 -23.66 -17.28
C LYS A 46 8.68 -22.68 -17.34
N THR A 47 8.05 -22.38 -16.21
CA THR A 47 6.81 -21.56 -16.14
C THR A 47 7.03 -20.24 -15.39
N VAL A 48 8.29 -19.87 -15.12
CA VAL A 48 8.65 -18.63 -14.38
C VAL A 48 7.99 -17.38 -14.98
N ALA A 49 7.80 -17.31 -16.30
CA ALA A 49 7.12 -16.19 -16.94
C ALA A 49 5.68 -15.96 -16.40
N LEU A 50 5.02 -17.00 -15.88
CA LEU A 50 3.68 -16.87 -15.30
C LEU A 50 3.67 -16.11 -13.97
N ILE A 51 4.84 -15.83 -13.36
CA ILE A 51 4.96 -14.99 -12.14
C ILE A 51 4.37 -13.59 -12.38
N TYR A 52 4.46 -13.08 -13.60
CA TYR A 52 3.85 -11.79 -13.96
C TYR A 52 2.33 -11.84 -13.91
N LEU A 53 1.73 -13.00 -14.19
CA LEU A 53 0.28 -13.17 -14.15
C LEU A 53 -0.20 -13.52 -12.73
N THR A 54 0.47 -14.45 -12.06
CA THR A 54 0.06 -14.96 -10.74
C THR A 54 0.37 -13.94 -9.64
N TYR A 55 1.64 -13.60 -9.44
CA TYR A 55 2.06 -12.70 -8.37
C TYR A 55 1.71 -11.24 -8.67
N SER A 56 2.09 -10.76 -9.88
CA SER A 56 1.91 -9.35 -10.22
C SER A 56 0.49 -9.03 -10.66
N GLY A 57 -0.12 -9.86 -11.50
CA GLY A 57 -1.49 -9.67 -11.98
C GLY A 57 -2.49 -9.94 -10.87
N LEU A 58 -2.68 -11.20 -10.52
CA LEU A 58 -3.70 -11.63 -9.56
C LEU A 58 -3.41 -11.10 -8.13
N GLY A 59 -2.16 -11.23 -7.67
CA GLY A 59 -1.75 -10.73 -6.35
C GLY A 59 -1.83 -9.21 -6.27
N GLY A 60 -1.35 -8.50 -7.29
CA GLY A 60 -1.42 -7.04 -7.35
C GLY A 60 -2.86 -6.51 -7.37
N LEU A 61 -3.73 -7.06 -8.23
CA LEU A 61 -5.15 -6.72 -8.28
C LEU A 61 -5.84 -6.96 -6.93
N GLY A 62 -5.62 -8.12 -6.32
CA GLY A 62 -6.20 -8.47 -5.02
C GLY A 62 -5.76 -7.51 -3.91
N CYS A 63 -4.47 -7.18 -3.85
CA CYS A 63 -3.93 -6.22 -2.91
C CYS A 63 -4.57 -4.82 -3.09
N GLY A 64 -4.73 -4.36 -4.35
CA GLY A 64 -5.38 -3.09 -4.67
C GLY A 64 -6.85 -3.05 -4.23
N PHE A 65 -7.61 -4.11 -4.46
CA PHE A 65 -9.00 -4.23 -4.00
C PHE A 65 -9.12 -4.09 -2.48
N ALA A 66 -8.35 -4.89 -1.74
CA ALA A 66 -8.37 -4.88 -0.29
C ALA A 66 -7.93 -3.53 0.28
N TYR A 67 -6.84 -2.95 -0.24
CA TYR A 67 -6.29 -1.68 0.23
C TYR A 67 -7.27 -0.52 0.05
N GLY A 68 -7.83 -0.35 -1.15
CA GLY A 68 -8.78 0.72 -1.44
C GLY A 68 -10.00 0.69 -0.53
N CYS A 69 -10.56 -0.51 -0.32
CA CYS A 69 -11.70 -0.71 0.57
C CYS A 69 -11.38 -0.40 2.03
N VAL A 70 -10.26 -0.91 2.55
CA VAL A 70 -9.85 -0.68 3.95
C VAL A 70 -9.58 0.80 4.19
N LEU A 71 -8.85 1.46 3.28
CA LEU A 71 -8.55 2.89 3.38
C LEU A 71 -9.82 3.74 3.40
N SER A 72 -10.74 3.47 2.47
CA SER A 72 -12.02 4.16 2.39
C SER A 72 -12.87 3.96 3.66
N CYS A 73 -12.92 2.73 4.19
CA CYS A 73 -13.61 2.44 5.44
C CYS A 73 -13.00 3.22 6.61
N LEU A 74 -11.66 3.22 6.75
CA LEU A 74 -10.98 3.96 7.82
C LEU A 74 -11.25 5.45 7.75
N GLN A 75 -11.24 6.06 6.57
CA GLN A 75 -11.54 7.48 6.40
C GLN A 75 -12.99 7.83 6.78
N LYS A 76 -13.93 6.89 6.59
CA LYS A 76 -15.33 7.04 7.03
C LYS A 76 -15.49 6.91 8.55
N TRP A 77 -14.62 6.15 9.23
CA TRP A 77 -14.58 6.04 10.68
C TRP A 77 -13.98 7.28 11.37
N PHE A 78 -13.02 7.96 10.71
CA PHE A 78 -12.32 9.12 11.24
C PHE A 78 -12.54 10.35 10.33
N PRO A 79 -13.78 10.92 10.25
CA PRO A 79 -14.09 12.00 9.32
C PRO A 79 -13.29 13.28 9.61
N ASP A 80 -13.00 13.55 10.89
CA ASP A 80 -12.27 14.75 11.33
C ASP A 80 -10.74 14.62 11.23
N ASN A 81 -10.23 13.37 11.21
CA ASN A 81 -8.79 13.07 11.17
C ASN A 81 -8.47 12.10 10.01
N ARG A 82 -8.83 12.49 8.80
CA ARG A 82 -8.63 11.65 7.60
C ARG A 82 -7.15 11.40 7.29
N GLY A 83 -6.28 12.34 7.62
CA GLY A 83 -4.83 12.19 7.48
C GLY A 83 -4.30 11.11 8.41
N PHE A 84 -4.68 11.14 9.69
CA PHE A 84 -4.34 10.08 10.64
C PHE A 84 -4.81 8.70 10.17
N ALA A 85 -6.08 8.58 9.73
CA ALA A 85 -6.63 7.32 9.23
C ALA A 85 -5.87 6.77 8.02
N SER A 86 -5.54 7.64 7.07
CA SER A 86 -4.74 7.29 5.90
C SER A 86 -3.31 6.92 6.31
N GLY A 87 -2.69 7.70 7.18
CA GLY A 87 -1.34 7.47 7.68
C GLY A 87 -1.22 6.14 8.41
N LEU A 88 -2.17 5.79 9.26
CA LEU A 88 -2.22 4.52 9.97
C LEU A 88 -2.30 3.33 9.00
N SER A 89 -3.19 3.42 8.02
CA SER A 89 -3.35 2.38 6.99
C SER A 89 -2.07 2.17 6.18
N VAL A 90 -1.45 3.28 5.76
CA VAL A 90 -0.26 3.22 4.89
C VAL A 90 1.01 2.88 5.68
N SER A 91 1.11 3.25 6.96
CA SER A 91 2.24 2.89 7.82
C SER A 91 2.33 1.39 8.07
N ALA A 92 1.20 0.68 8.04
CA ALA A 92 1.15 -0.78 8.15
C ALA A 92 1.98 -1.49 7.05
N PHE A 93 2.09 -0.91 5.84
CA PHE A 93 2.97 -1.44 4.79
C PHE A 93 4.45 -1.38 5.19
N GLY A 94 4.91 -0.26 5.77
CA GLY A 94 6.28 -0.14 6.26
C GLY A 94 6.57 -1.12 7.40
N LEU A 95 5.65 -1.24 8.34
CA LEU A 95 5.77 -2.13 9.49
C LEU A 95 5.75 -3.60 9.08
N SER A 96 4.98 -3.96 8.04
CA SER A 96 4.93 -5.33 7.53
C SER A 96 6.29 -5.83 7.06
N THR A 97 7.09 -5.00 6.42
CA THR A 97 8.45 -5.34 5.97
C THR A 97 9.36 -5.66 7.15
N VAL A 98 9.25 -4.91 8.24
CA VAL A 98 10.05 -5.13 9.45
C VAL A 98 9.68 -6.44 10.15
N LEU A 99 8.38 -6.76 10.20
CA LEU A 99 7.88 -7.97 10.86
C LEU A 99 8.07 -9.22 10.02
N PHE A 100 7.66 -9.18 8.76
CA PHE A 100 7.66 -10.36 7.90
C PHE A 100 8.96 -10.57 7.13
N GLY A 101 9.83 -9.56 7.01
CA GLY A 101 11.13 -9.71 6.37
C GLY A 101 12.00 -10.79 7.02
N PRO A 102 12.28 -10.73 8.34
CA PRO A 102 13.03 -11.77 9.04
C PRO A 102 12.35 -13.14 9.02
N VAL A 103 11.02 -13.17 9.12
CA VAL A 103 10.23 -14.41 9.07
C VAL A 103 10.37 -15.07 7.70
N ALA A 104 10.20 -14.31 6.63
CA ALA A 104 10.35 -14.79 5.27
C ALA A 104 11.77 -15.30 4.98
N GLN A 105 12.79 -14.58 5.45
CA GLN A 105 14.19 -15.00 5.32
C GLN A 105 14.46 -16.31 6.05
N THR A 106 13.94 -16.48 7.25
CA THR A 106 14.09 -17.70 8.04
C THR A 106 13.39 -18.89 7.38
N LEU A 107 12.18 -18.68 6.87
CA LEU A 107 11.44 -19.69 6.13
C LEU A 107 12.15 -20.08 4.84
N LEU A 108 12.68 -19.09 4.10
CA LEU A 108 13.40 -19.29 2.86
C LEU A 108 14.65 -20.16 3.08
N ASN A 109 15.41 -19.90 4.14
CA ASN A 109 16.61 -20.66 4.47
C ASN A 109 16.30 -22.09 4.92
N ARG A 110 15.12 -22.34 5.51
CA ARG A 110 14.75 -23.67 6.03
C ARG A 110 13.94 -24.51 5.04
N LEU A 111 13.03 -23.91 4.30
CA LEU A 111 12.02 -24.61 3.50
C LEU A 111 12.22 -24.43 1.99
N GLY A 112 13.11 -23.52 1.58
CA GLY A 112 13.24 -23.12 0.18
C GLY A 112 12.08 -22.27 -0.34
N VAL A 113 12.18 -21.82 -1.59
CA VAL A 113 11.26 -20.82 -2.18
C VAL A 113 9.80 -21.32 -2.25
N PRO A 114 9.49 -22.49 -2.84
CA PRO A 114 8.09 -22.90 -3.02
C PRO A 114 7.33 -23.05 -1.69
N HIS A 115 7.92 -23.74 -0.73
CA HIS A 115 7.27 -23.98 0.55
C HIS A 115 7.14 -22.70 1.40
N THR A 116 8.07 -21.75 1.25
CA THR A 116 7.97 -20.45 1.89
C THR A 116 6.74 -19.67 1.37
N PHE A 117 6.55 -19.64 0.04
CA PHE A 117 5.37 -18.98 -0.54
C PHE A 117 4.07 -19.68 -0.14
N MET A 118 4.03 -21.01 -0.10
CA MET A 118 2.86 -21.77 0.38
C MET A 118 2.52 -21.44 1.84
N THR A 119 3.53 -21.46 2.72
CA THR A 119 3.35 -21.15 4.14
C THR A 119 2.85 -19.72 4.35
N LEU A 120 3.48 -18.75 3.68
CA LEU A 120 3.06 -17.36 3.76
C LEU A 120 1.65 -17.14 3.20
N ALA A 121 1.30 -17.79 2.09
CA ALA A 121 -0.05 -17.74 1.53
C ALA A 121 -1.09 -18.24 2.52
N GLY A 122 -0.83 -19.36 3.21
CA GLY A 122 -1.71 -19.93 4.23
C GLY A 122 -1.86 -19.00 5.45
N VAL A 123 -0.75 -18.49 6.00
CA VAL A 123 -0.76 -17.57 7.14
C VAL A 123 -1.50 -16.27 6.78
N PHE A 124 -1.22 -15.69 5.61
CA PHE A 124 -1.88 -14.48 5.18
C PHE A 124 -3.36 -14.71 4.90
N LEU A 125 -3.74 -15.85 4.32
CA LEU A 125 -5.15 -16.19 4.10
C LEU A 125 -5.91 -16.20 5.42
N LEU A 126 -5.42 -16.91 6.43
CA LEU A 126 -6.07 -16.97 7.74
C LEU A 126 -6.16 -15.58 8.39
N ALA A 127 -5.05 -14.83 8.41
CA ALA A 127 -5.01 -13.50 9.03
C ALA A 127 -5.94 -12.50 8.31
N THR A 128 -5.90 -12.45 6.98
CA THR A 128 -6.69 -11.49 6.21
C THR A 128 -8.18 -11.84 6.20
N MET A 129 -8.54 -13.14 6.12
CA MET A 129 -9.94 -13.57 6.21
C MET A 129 -10.53 -13.22 7.58
N THR A 130 -9.79 -13.46 8.66
CA THR A 130 -10.18 -13.06 10.00
C THR A 130 -10.36 -11.55 10.12
N ALA A 131 -9.38 -10.77 9.60
CA ALA A 131 -9.47 -9.31 9.60
C ALA A 131 -10.66 -8.77 8.80
N CYS A 132 -10.97 -9.37 7.65
CA CYS A 132 -12.13 -8.98 6.83
C CYS A 132 -13.47 -9.15 7.55
N CYS A 133 -13.56 -10.07 8.54
CA CYS A 133 -14.76 -10.20 9.36
C CYS A 133 -15.05 -8.94 10.18
N PHE A 134 -14.04 -8.16 10.53
CA PHE A 134 -14.17 -6.93 11.30
C PHE A 134 -14.35 -5.67 10.45
N VAL A 135 -14.15 -5.75 9.13
CA VAL A 135 -14.38 -4.61 8.22
C VAL A 135 -15.87 -4.29 8.18
N ARG A 136 -16.25 -3.12 8.70
CA ARG A 136 -17.64 -2.63 8.74
C ARG A 136 -17.66 -1.12 8.51
N LEU A 137 -18.70 -0.63 7.85
CA LEU A 137 -18.99 0.80 7.77
C LEU A 137 -19.50 1.31 9.13
N PRO A 138 -19.19 2.57 9.51
CA PRO A 138 -19.75 3.18 10.70
C PRO A 138 -21.30 3.27 10.60
N PRO A 139 -22.04 3.07 11.71
CA PRO A 139 -23.50 3.05 11.71
C PRO A 139 -24.15 4.32 11.13
N ARG A 140 -23.54 5.49 11.38
CA ARG A 140 -24.03 6.77 10.85
C ARG A 140 -24.01 6.84 9.31
N VAL A 141 -23.00 6.25 8.68
CA VAL A 141 -22.90 6.23 7.22
C VAL A 141 -23.92 5.26 6.62
N GLN A 142 -24.17 4.14 7.28
CA GLN A 142 -25.19 3.17 6.85
C GLN A 142 -26.59 3.77 6.84
N SER A 143 -26.95 4.58 7.85
CA SER A 143 -28.27 5.22 7.92
C SER A 143 -28.46 6.32 6.88
N VAL A 144 -27.41 7.11 6.58
CA VAL A 144 -27.44 8.17 5.56
C VAL A 144 -27.39 7.58 4.15
N GLU A 145 -26.61 6.53 3.93
CA GLU A 145 -26.50 5.86 2.63
C GLU A 145 -27.80 5.17 2.22
N ASN A 146 -28.57 4.62 3.19
CA ASN A 146 -29.88 4.05 2.95
C ASN A 146 -30.97 5.11 2.66
N GLN A 147 -30.81 6.34 3.18
CA GLN A 147 -31.78 7.44 2.95
C GLN A 147 -31.48 8.30 1.73
N ASN A 148 -30.21 8.41 1.30
CA ASN A 148 -29.76 9.38 0.30
C ASN A 148 -28.98 8.79 -0.89
N LYS A 149 -29.28 7.57 -1.34
CA LYS A 149 -28.67 7.02 -2.57
C LYS A 149 -28.83 7.93 -3.80
N SER A 150 -29.83 8.80 -3.80
CA SER A 150 -30.11 9.74 -4.90
C SER A 150 -29.48 11.13 -4.72
N ALA A 151 -29.17 11.55 -3.48
CA ALA A 151 -28.66 12.90 -3.22
C ALA A 151 -27.13 13.00 -3.18
N GLN A 152 -26.42 11.91 -2.80
CA GLN A 152 -24.96 11.91 -2.74
C GLN A 152 -24.27 11.85 -4.12
N LEU A 153 -24.98 11.50 -5.18
CA LEU A 153 -24.50 11.58 -6.56
C LEU A 153 -24.45 13.02 -7.11
N ALA A 154 -25.09 13.97 -6.42
CA ALA A 154 -25.23 15.34 -6.92
C ALA A 154 -24.14 16.32 -6.46
N GLU A 155 -23.34 15.99 -5.42
CA GLU A 155 -22.36 16.94 -4.84
C GLU A 155 -20.89 16.61 -5.11
N GLY A 156 -20.56 15.45 -5.68
CA GLY A 156 -19.19 15.04 -5.97
C GLY A 156 -18.81 15.21 -7.45
N LEU A 157 -17.60 15.70 -7.70
CA LEU A 157 -17.04 15.69 -9.05
C LEU A 157 -16.84 14.25 -9.53
N THR A 158 -17.27 13.94 -10.74
CA THR A 158 -16.96 12.63 -11.33
C THR A 158 -15.46 12.48 -11.55
N PRO A 159 -14.92 11.24 -11.58
CA PRO A 159 -13.50 11.01 -11.82
C PRO A 159 -12.98 11.71 -13.08
N LEU A 160 -13.78 11.73 -14.14
CA LEU A 160 -13.41 12.38 -15.40
C LEU A 160 -13.38 13.93 -15.26
N GLN A 161 -14.28 14.50 -14.49
CA GLN A 161 -14.28 15.94 -14.19
C GLN A 161 -13.08 16.32 -13.33
N THR A 162 -12.73 15.49 -12.33
CA THR A 162 -11.56 15.70 -11.48
C THR A 162 -10.26 15.66 -12.31
N MET A 163 -10.13 14.74 -13.25
CA MET A 163 -8.96 14.65 -14.14
C MET A 163 -8.81 15.87 -15.09
N ARG A 164 -9.87 16.65 -15.31
CA ARG A 164 -9.80 17.91 -16.09
C ARG A 164 -9.28 19.09 -15.30
N LEU A 165 -9.19 18.98 -13.99
CA LEU A 165 -8.71 20.06 -13.13
C LEU A 165 -7.18 20.12 -13.11
N PHE A 166 -6.61 21.29 -13.35
CA PHE A 166 -5.17 21.52 -13.27
C PHE A 166 -4.56 21.15 -11.89
N PRO A 167 -5.18 21.47 -10.73
CA PRO A 167 -4.68 21.06 -9.42
C PRO A 167 -4.53 19.55 -9.25
N PHE A 168 -5.38 18.74 -9.90
CA PHE A 168 -5.26 17.28 -9.87
C PHE A 168 -3.91 16.82 -10.43
N TRP A 169 -3.50 17.35 -11.59
CA TRP A 169 -2.23 17.00 -12.22
C TRP A 169 -1.02 17.50 -11.43
N CYS A 170 -1.12 18.67 -10.81
CA CYS A 170 -0.05 19.17 -9.94
C CYS A 170 0.19 18.24 -8.77
N ILE A 171 -0.87 17.78 -8.10
CA ILE A 171 -0.76 16.83 -6.99
C ILE A 171 -0.25 15.47 -7.49
N ALA A 172 -0.79 14.97 -8.60
CA ALA A 172 -0.39 13.69 -9.17
C ALA A 172 1.11 13.66 -9.54
N LEU A 173 1.60 14.72 -10.21
CA LEU A 173 3.01 14.84 -10.58
C LEU A 173 3.91 14.98 -9.34
N SER A 174 3.52 15.76 -8.35
CA SER A 174 4.27 15.87 -7.09
C SER A 174 4.40 14.51 -6.40
N CYS A 175 3.31 13.77 -6.28
CA CYS A 175 3.32 12.41 -5.74
C CYS A 175 4.18 11.45 -6.57
N PHE A 176 4.13 11.56 -7.90
CA PHE A 176 4.94 10.73 -8.80
C PHE A 176 6.42 10.93 -8.55
N PHE A 177 6.92 12.16 -8.55
CA PHE A 177 8.35 12.44 -8.36
C PHE A 177 8.84 12.09 -6.95
N ILE A 178 8.06 12.39 -5.90
CA ILE A 178 8.41 12.02 -4.52
C ILE A 178 8.51 10.49 -4.38
N ASN A 179 7.57 9.73 -4.94
CA ASN A 179 7.62 8.28 -4.88
C ASN A 179 8.70 7.66 -5.77
N ALA A 180 9.07 8.29 -6.88
CA ALA A 180 10.15 7.83 -7.75
C ALA A 180 11.48 7.75 -6.99
N THR A 181 11.81 8.76 -6.19
CA THR A 181 13.02 8.77 -5.35
C THR A 181 13.08 7.56 -4.43
N TRP A 182 11.98 7.23 -3.74
CA TRP A 182 11.90 6.08 -2.86
C TRP A 182 12.13 4.75 -3.61
N ASN A 183 11.46 4.56 -4.73
CA ASN A 183 11.54 3.32 -5.52
C ASN A 183 12.92 3.12 -6.17
N ILE A 184 13.68 4.17 -6.40
CA ILE A 184 15.04 4.10 -6.94
C ILE A 184 16.04 3.80 -5.81
N VAL A 185 15.96 4.50 -4.70
CA VAL A 185 16.98 4.47 -3.65
C VAL A 185 16.90 3.21 -2.79
N VAL A 186 15.71 2.79 -2.37
CA VAL A 186 15.55 1.68 -1.41
C VAL A 186 16.15 0.35 -1.90
N PRO A 187 15.96 -0.09 -3.16
CA PRO A 187 16.57 -1.33 -3.64
C PRO A 187 18.10 -1.31 -3.67
N VAL A 188 18.70 -0.12 -3.78
CA VAL A 188 20.14 0.06 -3.94
C VAL A 188 20.87 0.34 -2.62
N ILE A 189 20.14 0.64 -1.54
CA ILE A 189 20.75 1.01 -0.23
C ILE A 189 21.71 -0.07 0.27
N LYS A 190 21.35 -1.36 0.16
CA LYS A 190 22.20 -2.45 0.63
C LYS A 190 23.51 -2.50 -0.19
N SER A 191 23.41 -2.50 -1.50
CA SER A 191 24.59 -2.56 -2.40
C SER A 191 25.48 -1.34 -2.24
N LEU A 192 24.89 -0.15 -2.18
CA LEU A 192 25.62 1.09 -1.96
C LEU A 192 26.37 1.10 -0.63
N GLY A 193 25.75 0.61 0.44
CA GLY A 193 26.41 0.47 1.75
C GLY A 193 27.60 -0.48 1.71
N MET A 194 27.46 -1.61 1.03
CA MET A 194 28.54 -2.57 0.88
C MET A 194 29.70 -2.02 0.00
N GLU A 195 29.40 -1.30 -1.07
CA GLU A 195 30.41 -0.61 -1.92
C GLU A 195 31.18 0.45 -1.14
N ARG A 196 30.54 1.09 -0.16
CA ARG A 196 31.19 2.06 0.73
C ARG A 196 31.89 1.45 1.95
N GLY A 197 32.05 0.12 1.97
CA GLY A 197 32.82 -0.60 2.99
C GLY A 197 32.03 -0.96 4.27
N LEU A 198 30.71 -0.84 4.28
CA LEU A 198 29.88 -1.31 5.38
C LEU A 198 29.81 -2.84 5.38
N SER A 199 29.84 -3.43 6.56
CA SER A 199 29.59 -4.87 6.70
C SER A 199 28.17 -5.23 6.27
N GLU A 200 27.97 -6.46 5.80
CA GLU A 200 26.65 -6.92 5.36
C GLU A 200 25.57 -6.75 6.46
N SER A 201 25.93 -7.01 7.71
CA SER A 201 25.02 -6.84 8.85
C SER A 201 24.54 -5.40 9.02
N ILE A 202 25.45 -4.41 8.86
CA ILE A 202 25.12 -2.99 8.96
C ILE A 202 24.28 -2.56 7.74
N ALA A 203 24.59 -3.06 6.55
CA ALA A 203 23.83 -2.76 5.34
C ALA A 203 22.38 -3.30 5.44
N VAL A 204 22.18 -4.49 6.01
CA VAL A 204 20.85 -5.06 6.28
C VAL A 204 20.10 -4.24 7.35
N LEU A 205 20.81 -3.81 8.39
CA LEU A 205 20.23 -2.96 9.44
C LEU A 205 19.76 -1.61 8.85
N ALA A 206 20.53 -1.00 7.94
CA ALA A 206 20.16 0.22 7.26
C ALA A 206 18.84 0.07 6.48
N VAL A 207 18.65 -1.05 5.76
CA VAL A 207 17.38 -1.34 5.08
C VAL A 207 16.22 -1.47 6.07
N SER A 208 16.44 -2.11 7.22
CA SER A 208 15.41 -2.25 8.26
C SER A 208 15.03 -0.90 8.86
N ILE A 209 15.99 -0.02 9.12
CA ILE A 209 15.76 1.35 9.61
C ILE A 209 14.93 2.15 8.61
N THR A 210 15.17 2.00 7.29
CA THR A 210 14.34 2.69 6.28
C THR A 210 12.88 2.24 6.34
N GLY A 211 12.60 0.97 6.65
CA GLY A 211 11.24 0.47 6.85
C GLY A 211 10.54 1.13 8.04
N VAL A 212 11.23 1.25 9.18
CA VAL A 212 10.72 1.94 10.37
C VAL A 212 10.50 3.43 10.09
N ALA A 213 11.49 4.09 9.47
CA ALA A 213 11.40 5.50 9.12
C ALA A 213 10.23 5.78 8.15
N ASN A 214 10.00 4.89 7.18
CA ASN A 214 8.86 4.95 6.27
C ASN A 214 7.53 4.87 7.04
N ALA A 215 7.38 3.90 7.92
CA ALA A 215 6.16 3.74 8.72
C ALA A 215 5.91 4.96 9.61
N ALA A 216 6.93 5.42 10.34
CA ALA A 216 6.87 6.59 11.21
C ALA A 216 6.58 7.88 10.42
N GLY A 217 7.24 8.08 9.28
CA GLY A 217 7.02 9.22 8.41
C GLY A 217 5.60 9.28 7.86
N ARG A 218 5.06 8.16 7.38
CA ARG A 218 3.68 8.06 6.86
C ARG A 218 2.65 8.39 7.93
N LEU A 219 2.80 7.86 9.14
CA LEU A 219 1.89 8.15 10.23
C LEU A 219 2.06 9.60 10.76
N GLY A 220 3.29 10.01 11.03
CA GLY A 220 3.59 11.32 11.61
C GLY A 220 3.23 12.47 10.68
N MET A 221 3.65 12.42 9.42
CA MET A 221 3.38 13.48 8.45
C MET A 221 1.91 13.54 8.03
N ALA A 222 1.24 12.40 7.92
CA ALA A 222 -0.19 12.37 7.65
C ALA A 222 -1.00 12.99 8.80
N THR A 223 -0.63 12.70 10.04
CA THR A 223 -1.25 13.32 11.23
C THR A 223 -0.91 14.82 11.33
N ALA A 224 0.33 15.19 11.03
CA ALA A 224 0.75 16.59 11.00
C ALA A 224 0.00 17.39 9.94
N SER A 225 -0.30 16.78 8.78
CA SER A 225 -1.02 17.42 7.68
C SER A 225 -2.46 17.84 8.06
N ASP A 226 -3.08 17.14 8.99
CA ASP A 226 -4.40 17.51 9.51
C ASP A 226 -4.36 18.80 10.35
N LYS A 227 -3.18 19.13 10.96
CA LYS A 227 -2.97 20.33 11.79
C LYS A 227 -2.35 21.50 11.02
N ILE A 228 -1.33 21.24 10.21
CA ILE A 228 -0.52 22.28 9.52
C ILE A 228 -1.17 22.66 8.17
N GLY A 229 -2.05 21.80 7.66
CA GLY A 229 -2.64 21.91 6.35
C GLY A 229 -1.88 21.12 5.28
N ARG A 230 -2.64 20.57 4.32
CA ARG A 230 -2.11 19.63 3.31
C ARG A 230 -1.08 20.26 2.38
N THR A 231 -1.33 21.49 1.93
CA THR A 231 -0.43 22.19 1.00
C THR A 231 0.93 22.46 1.64
N ASN A 232 0.96 22.98 2.87
CA ASN A 232 2.21 23.26 3.59
C ASN A 232 3.01 21.99 3.85
N THR A 233 2.32 20.90 4.17
CA THR A 233 2.95 19.58 4.39
C THR A 233 3.59 19.05 3.10
N ILE A 234 2.94 19.20 1.95
CA ILE A 234 3.50 18.77 0.65
C ILE A 234 4.74 19.58 0.30
N ILE A 235 4.71 20.91 0.48
CA ILE A 235 5.86 21.78 0.25
C ILE A 235 7.03 21.40 1.15
N PHE A 236 6.77 21.20 2.43
CA PHE A 236 7.79 20.77 3.39
C PHE A 236 8.43 19.44 3.00
N LEU A 237 7.62 18.44 2.65
CA LEU A 237 8.10 17.12 2.22
C LEU A 237 8.91 17.19 0.93
N ALA A 238 8.49 18.00 -0.05
CA ALA A 238 9.22 18.18 -1.28
C ALA A 238 10.60 18.83 -1.04
N ALA A 239 10.65 19.88 -0.20
CA ALA A 239 11.91 20.53 0.19
C ALA A 239 12.85 19.56 0.93
N LEU A 240 12.31 18.82 1.92
CA LEU A 240 13.08 17.81 2.66
C LEU A 240 13.64 16.72 1.73
N THR A 241 12.84 16.23 0.80
CA THR A 241 13.27 15.23 -0.18
C THR A 241 14.41 15.76 -1.07
N ALA A 242 14.32 17.01 -1.53
CA ALA A 242 15.38 17.64 -2.32
C ALA A 242 16.69 17.76 -1.51
N VAL A 243 16.61 18.19 -0.25
CA VAL A 243 17.80 18.28 0.63
C VAL A 243 18.42 16.91 0.87
N CYS A 244 17.60 15.89 1.17
CA CYS A 244 18.10 14.53 1.36
C CYS A 244 18.70 13.93 0.08
N ALA A 245 18.13 14.22 -1.08
CA ALA A 245 18.68 13.76 -2.37
C ALA A 245 20.07 14.37 -2.65
N VAL A 246 20.26 15.66 -2.34
CA VAL A 246 21.57 16.31 -2.45
C VAL A 246 22.57 15.71 -1.45
N ALA A 247 22.14 15.45 -0.20
CA ALA A 247 22.98 14.85 0.83
C ALA A 247 23.44 13.42 0.49
N LEU A 248 22.72 12.69 -0.35
CA LEU A 248 23.11 11.34 -0.82
C LEU A 248 24.24 11.35 -1.84
N ILE A 249 24.51 12.49 -2.48
CA ILE A 249 25.57 12.64 -3.49
C ILE A 249 26.94 12.80 -2.80
N TRP A 250 26.98 13.34 -1.59
CA TRP A 250 28.17 13.55 -0.77
C TRP A 250 28.41 12.38 0.20
#